data_1f25001d0d56c7d5b69725e16a346ecc
#
_entry.id   1f25001d0d56c7d5b69725e16a346ecc
#
_cell.length_a   1.000
_cell.length_b   1.000
_cell.length_c   1.000
_cell.angle_alpha   90.00
_cell.angle_beta   90.00
_cell.angle_gamma   90.00
#
_symmetry.space_group_name_H-M   'P 1'
#
loop_
_entity.id
_entity.type
_entity.pdbx_description
1 polymer ?
#
loop_
_entity_poly.entity_id
_entity_poly.type
_entity_poly.pdbx_seq_one_letter_code
_entity_poly.pdbx_strand_id
1 'polypeptide(L)'
;MTGGYQRVDDAGPEQLAAMRDLAGRLWSWSSRWHPGELAWFWYEHGGPDPAWRTAYWRHRGEVVAWAWDRGGRLDLQLDPSHLALTAQVVAWFGGHTVTVLDAETELIDALGEHGYARRDDDRFFAHLRRPLDGLPAAAPLPDGYTWRPPDAAARAAIHSVAFGVTMSEAVYRGIQRAPSYRPELDQLIVAPDGTPAASALAWVDGDAAVLEPVGTSPEHRRRGLAGAASLAALRAARDLGARDARVCARGDDGYPAARAAYEALGFRVYARNARLVRPA
;
A
#
# COMPACT_ATOMS: atom_id res chain seq x y z
N MET A 1 -19.44 -32.25 10.24
CA MET A 1 -18.51 -31.58 11.14
C MET A 1 -18.21 -30.22 10.53
N THR A 2 -18.89 -29.18 10.98
CA THR A 2 -18.67 -27.80 10.59
C THR A 2 -17.31 -27.39 11.16
N GLY A 3 -16.28 -27.41 10.34
CA GLY A 3 -14.97 -26.90 10.69
C GLY A 3 -15.10 -25.41 11.02
N GLY A 4 -15.09 -25.07 12.32
CA GLY A 4 -15.21 -23.71 12.77
C GLY A 4 -14.01 -22.86 12.34
N TYR A 5 -14.20 -21.57 12.27
CA TYR A 5 -13.12 -20.60 12.09
C TYR A 5 -12.31 -20.49 13.40
N GLN A 6 -11.01 -20.56 13.27
CA GLN A 6 -10.08 -20.34 14.38
C GLN A 6 -9.49 -18.94 14.25
N ARG A 7 -9.79 -18.06 15.22
CA ARG A 7 -9.14 -16.75 15.30
C ARG A 7 -7.80 -16.86 16.01
N VAL A 8 -6.82 -16.14 15.51
CA VAL A 8 -5.50 -15.94 16.12
C VAL A 8 -5.30 -14.44 16.30
N ASP A 9 -5.15 -14.01 17.53
CA ASP A 9 -4.80 -12.63 17.89
C ASP A 9 -3.27 -12.60 18.04
N ASP A 10 -2.57 -12.12 17.01
CA ASP A 10 -1.11 -12.07 16.98
C ASP A 10 -0.68 -10.75 16.33
N ALA A 11 0.43 -10.20 16.80
CA ALA A 11 1.05 -8.99 16.28
C ALA A 11 2.48 -9.23 15.78
N GLY A 12 2.91 -10.48 15.72
CA GLY A 12 4.27 -10.88 15.36
C GLY A 12 4.50 -11.02 13.84
N PRO A 13 5.69 -11.46 13.45
CA PRO A 13 6.05 -11.73 12.05
C PRO A 13 5.11 -12.72 11.35
N GLU A 14 4.54 -13.66 12.09
CA GLU A 14 3.57 -14.63 11.57
C GLU A 14 2.29 -13.96 11.08
N GLN A 15 1.86 -12.88 11.73
CA GLN A 15 0.72 -12.07 11.29
C GLN A 15 0.97 -11.49 9.88
N LEU A 16 2.11 -10.85 9.66
CA LEU A 16 2.46 -10.32 8.33
C LEU A 16 2.54 -11.42 7.29
N ALA A 17 3.12 -12.58 7.64
CA ALA A 17 3.20 -13.73 6.74
C ALA A 17 1.79 -14.24 6.37
N ALA A 18 0.88 -14.36 7.34
CA ALA A 18 -0.51 -14.75 7.14
C ALA A 18 -1.27 -13.75 6.24
N MET A 19 -1.11 -12.45 6.50
CA MET A 19 -1.71 -11.38 5.69
C MET A 19 -1.23 -11.43 4.24
N ARG A 20 0.08 -11.57 4.03
CA ARG A 20 0.69 -11.61 2.71
C ARG A 20 0.32 -12.88 1.92
N ASP A 21 0.25 -14.02 2.59
CA ASP A 21 -0.20 -15.28 1.97
C ASP A 21 -1.63 -15.14 1.41
N LEU A 22 -2.54 -14.66 2.24
CA LEU A 22 -3.92 -14.43 1.79
C LEU A 22 -3.99 -13.39 0.67
N ALA A 23 -3.25 -12.27 0.82
CA ALA A 23 -3.24 -11.22 -0.20
C ALA A 23 -2.71 -11.73 -1.54
N GLY A 24 -1.65 -12.55 -1.55
CA GLY A 24 -1.10 -13.14 -2.77
C GLY A 24 -2.07 -14.09 -3.45
N ARG A 25 -2.77 -14.94 -2.68
CA ARG A 25 -3.77 -15.88 -3.22
C ARG A 25 -5.00 -15.18 -3.80
N LEU A 26 -5.42 -14.06 -3.20
CA LEU A 26 -6.61 -13.32 -3.59
C LEU A 26 -6.30 -12.11 -4.49
N TRP A 27 -5.03 -11.90 -4.83
CA TRP A 27 -4.66 -10.72 -5.62
C TRP A 27 -5.41 -10.66 -6.95
N SER A 28 -6.06 -9.55 -7.15
CA SER A 28 -6.68 -9.14 -8.40
C SER A 28 -6.75 -7.61 -8.44
N TRP A 29 -7.08 -7.04 -9.58
CA TRP A 29 -7.29 -5.60 -9.70
C TRP A 29 -8.53 -5.11 -8.93
N SER A 30 -9.40 -6.02 -8.53
CA SER A 30 -10.54 -5.72 -7.64
C SER A 30 -10.19 -5.86 -6.15
N SER A 31 -8.97 -6.24 -5.80
CA SER A 31 -8.53 -6.37 -4.41
C SER A 31 -7.90 -5.08 -3.93
N ARG A 32 -8.24 -4.65 -2.71
CA ARG A 32 -7.61 -3.49 -2.10
C ARG A 32 -6.12 -3.72 -1.82
N TRP A 33 -5.75 -4.90 -1.33
CA TRP A 33 -4.42 -5.16 -0.82
C TRP A 33 -3.54 -5.94 -1.78
N HIS A 34 -2.36 -5.39 -2.04
CA HIS A 34 -1.27 -6.08 -2.71
C HIS A 34 -0.27 -6.58 -1.65
N PRO A 35 0.32 -7.78 -1.80
CA PRO A 35 1.25 -8.33 -0.79
C PRO A 35 2.42 -7.39 -0.42
N GLY A 36 2.91 -6.61 -1.39
CA GLY A 36 3.98 -5.63 -1.16
C GLY A 36 3.54 -4.44 -0.32
N GLU A 37 2.32 -3.93 -0.53
CA GLU A 37 1.77 -2.83 0.29
C GLU A 37 1.67 -3.24 1.77
N LEU A 38 1.26 -4.48 2.05
CA LEU A 38 1.18 -4.97 3.41
C LEU A 38 2.55 -4.95 4.11
N ALA A 39 3.60 -5.31 3.39
CA ALA A 39 4.96 -5.24 3.93
C ALA A 39 5.37 -3.78 4.22
N TRP A 40 5.06 -2.86 3.32
CA TRP A 40 5.30 -1.44 3.53
C TRP A 40 4.57 -0.93 4.78
N PHE A 41 3.24 -1.05 4.84
CA PHE A 41 2.43 -0.56 5.95
C PHE A 41 2.80 -1.18 7.29
N TRP A 42 3.17 -2.46 7.30
CA TRP A 42 3.63 -3.13 8.51
C TRP A 42 4.88 -2.47 9.10
N TYR A 43 5.89 -2.22 8.28
CA TYR A 43 7.15 -1.66 8.76
C TYR A 43 7.12 -0.14 8.94
N GLU A 44 6.36 0.59 8.11
CA GLU A 44 6.17 2.04 8.25
C GLU A 44 5.69 2.40 9.65
N HIS A 45 4.85 1.59 10.22
CA HIS A 45 4.33 1.77 11.57
C HIS A 45 5.11 1.02 12.65
N GLY A 46 6.31 0.52 12.33
CA GLY A 46 7.23 -0.13 13.27
C GLY A 46 6.80 -1.54 13.71
N GLY A 47 6.06 -2.26 12.86
CA GLY A 47 5.24 -3.38 13.26
C GLY A 47 3.90 -2.86 13.74
N PRO A 48 2.95 -3.67 14.16
CA PRO A 48 1.73 -3.11 14.71
C PRO A 48 2.11 -2.21 15.88
N ASP A 49 1.70 -0.95 15.77
CA ASP A 49 1.71 -0.07 16.94
C ASP A 49 1.04 -0.85 18.08
N PRO A 50 1.59 -0.85 19.31
CA PRO A 50 0.97 -1.50 20.46
C PRO A 50 -0.50 -1.12 20.67
N ALA A 51 -0.94 0.04 20.15
CA ALA A 51 -2.32 0.45 20.12
C ALA A 51 -3.16 -0.20 19.00
N TRP A 52 -2.52 -0.86 18.02
CA TRP A 52 -3.23 -1.49 16.92
C TRP A 52 -3.46 -2.96 17.20
N ARG A 53 -4.72 -3.36 17.17
CA ARG A 53 -5.08 -4.77 17.29
C ARG A 53 -5.04 -5.42 15.92
N THR A 54 -4.47 -6.63 15.86
CA THR A 54 -4.46 -7.45 14.66
C THR A 54 -5.03 -8.82 14.96
N ALA A 55 -5.70 -9.42 13.99
CA ALA A 55 -6.13 -10.80 14.05
C ALA A 55 -6.16 -11.41 12.66
N TYR A 56 -6.04 -12.72 12.59
CA TYR A 56 -6.35 -13.48 11.38
C TYR A 56 -7.17 -14.72 11.71
N TRP A 57 -7.90 -15.21 10.75
CA TRP A 57 -8.77 -16.39 10.88
C TRP A 57 -8.32 -17.49 9.95
N ARG A 58 -8.29 -18.70 10.50
CA ARG A 58 -8.01 -19.93 9.76
C ARG A 58 -9.28 -20.75 9.62
N HIS A 59 -9.43 -21.38 8.47
CA HIS A 59 -10.39 -22.44 8.23
C HIS A 59 -9.66 -23.66 7.67
N ARG A 60 -9.78 -24.82 8.33
CA ARG A 60 -9.05 -26.04 7.95
C ARG A 60 -7.53 -25.86 7.77
N GLY A 61 -6.94 -24.98 8.60
CA GLY A 61 -5.50 -24.68 8.56
C GLY A 61 -5.09 -23.54 7.65
N GLU A 62 -5.93 -23.14 6.69
CA GLU A 62 -5.65 -22.03 5.77
C GLU A 62 -6.12 -20.68 6.33
N VAL A 63 -5.36 -19.63 6.08
CA VAL A 63 -5.77 -18.26 6.41
C VAL A 63 -6.83 -17.82 5.42
N VAL A 64 -8.00 -17.41 5.92
CA VAL A 64 -9.16 -17.00 5.11
C VAL A 64 -9.60 -15.56 5.36
N ALA A 65 -9.09 -14.94 6.41
CA ALA A 65 -9.27 -13.51 6.66
C ALA A 65 -8.15 -12.98 7.55
N TRP A 66 -7.90 -11.69 7.43
CA TRP A 66 -7.16 -10.92 8.42
C TRP A 66 -7.85 -9.56 8.64
N ALA A 67 -7.60 -8.99 9.81
CA ALA A 67 -8.14 -7.69 10.20
C ALA A 67 -7.10 -6.89 10.99
N TRP A 68 -7.10 -5.60 10.75
CA TRP A 68 -6.15 -4.65 11.33
C TRP A 68 -6.92 -3.42 11.82
N ASP A 69 -7.09 -3.32 13.14
CA ASP A 69 -7.75 -2.16 13.77
C ASP A 69 -6.74 -1.05 14.00
N ARG A 70 -6.82 -0.04 13.18
CA ARG A 70 -5.94 1.13 13.20
C ARG A 70 -6.59 2.29 13.95
N GLY A 71 -6.82 2.10 15.25
CA GLY A 71 -7.40 3.14 16.10
C GLY A 71 -8.86 3.47 15.74
N GLY A 72 -9.71 2.44 15.62
CA GLY A 72 -11.13 2.57 15.31
C GLY A 72 -11.46 2.58 13.81
N ARG A 73 -10.48 2.35 12.96
CA ARG A 73 -10.66 2.09 11.54
C ARG A 73 -10.16 0.69 11.20
N LEU A 74 -11.04 -0.11 10.64
CA LEU A 74 -10.74 -1.46 10.19
C LEU A 74 -10.19 -1.45 8.77
N ASP A 75 -9.01 -2.02 8.62
CA ASP A 75 -8.47 -2.54 7.37
C ASP A 75 -8.55 -4.07 7.44
N LEU A 76 -9.02 -4.71 6.37
CA LEU A 76 -9.21 -6.15 6.35
C LEU A 76 -9.01 -6.70 4.94
N GLN A 77 -8.83 -8.00 4.87
CA GLN A 77 -9.06 -8.81 3.69
C GLN A 77 -9.78 -10.09 4.10
N LEU A 78 -10.73 -10.51 3.31
CA LEU A 78 -11.54 -11.70 3.55
C LEU A 78 -11.69 -12.46 2.24
N ASP A 79 -11.47 -13.77 2.29
CA ASP A 79 -11.70 -14.65 1.15
C ASP A 79 -13.19 -14.64 0.79
N PRO A 80 -13.57 -14.29 -0.45
CA PRO A 80 -14.97 -14.25 -0.87
C PRO A 80 -15.74 -15.56 -0.65
N SER A 81 -15.04 -16.70 -0.62
CA SER A 81 -15.66 -18.00 -0.30
C SER A 81 -16.07 -18.14 1.18
N HIS A 82 -15.70 -17.16 2.02
CA HIS A 82 -15.90 -17.17 3.46
C HIS A 82 -16.61 -15.93 4.01
N LEU A 83 -17.46 -15.27 3.21
CA LEU A 83 -18.15 -14.02 3.60
C LEU A 83 -18.97 -14.14 4.88
N ALA A 84 -19.47 -15.34 5.22
CA ALA A 84 -20.11 -15.57 6.52
C ALA A 84 -19.22 -15.24 7.74
N LEU A 85 -17.90 -15.15 7.55
CA LEU A 85 -16.95 -14.76 8.59
C LEU A 85 -17.03 -13.27 8.92
N THR A 86 -17.63 -12.44 8.07
CA THR A 86 -17.79 -10.99 8.28
C THR A 86 -18.39 -10.69 9.65
N ALA A 87 -19.39 -11.47 10.10
CA ALA A 87 -19.99 -11.35 11.44
C ALA A 87 -18.95 -11.41 12.56
N GLN A 88 -18.00 -12.35 12.48
CA GLN A 88 -16.97 -12.51 13.51
C GLN A 88 -15.92 -11.40 13.44
N VAL A 89 -15.55 -10.97 12.22
CA VAL A 89 -14.58 -9.89 12.02
C VAL A 89 -15.12 -8.58 12.57
N VAL A 90 -16.36 -8.21 12.26
CA VAL A 90 -16.97 -6.96 12.75
C VAL A 90 -17.27 -7.03 14.27
N ALA A 91 -17.58 -8.20 14.81
CA ALA A 91 -17.73 -8.38 16.26
C ALA A 91 -16.38 -8.23 16.99
N TRP A 92 -15.29 -8.77 16.42
CA TRP A 92 -13.94 -8.59 16.96
C TRP A 92 -13.51 -7.11 16.91
N PHE A 93 -13.78 -6.43 15.81
CA PHE A 93 -13.44 -5.03 15.62
C PHE A 93 -14.19 -4.13 16.62
N GLY A 94 -15.50 -4.24 16.69
CA GLY A 94 -16.37 -3.44 17.58
C GLY A 94 -16.48 -1.95 17.21
N GLY A 95 -15.72 -1.49 16.21
CA GLY A 95 -15.68 -0.09 15.81
C GLY A 95 -16.66 0.25 14.69
N HIS A 96 -16.55 1.49 14.16
CA HIS A 96 -17.58 2.07 13.33
C HIS A 96 -17.15 2.33 11.88
N THR A 97 -15.85 2.28 11.56
CA THR A 97 -15.35 2.66 10.24
C THR A 97 -14.55 1.53 9.61
N VAL A 98 -14.90 1.16 8.38
CA VAL A 98 -14.19 0.15 7.57
C VAL A 98 -13.77 0.78 6.25
N THR A 99 -12.57 0.46 5.77
CA THR A 99 -12.10 0.89 4.45
C THR A 99 -11.91 -0.33 3.55
N VAL A 100 -12.53 -0.29 2.38
CA VAL A 100 -12.47 -1.33 1.33
C VAL A 100 -12.17 -0.68 -0.01
N LEU A 101 -11.91 -1.46 -1.06
CA LEU A 101 -11.94 -0.96 -2.42
C LEU A 101 -13.39 -0.97 -2.92
N ASP A 102 -13.81 0.01 -3.71
CA ASP A 102 -15.18 0.08 -4.25
C ASP A 102 -15.50 -1.08 -5.21
N ALA A 103 -14.49 -1.77 -5.71
CA ALA A 103 -14.60 -2.98 -6.53
C ALA A 103 -14.84 -4.26 -5.71
N GLU A 104 -14.68 -4.24 -4.37
CA GLU A 104 -14.92 -5.38 -3.48
C GLU A 104 -16.42 -5.47 -3.12
N THR A 105 -17.28 -5.61 -4.13
CA THR A 105 -18.74 -5.48 -3.98
C THR A 105 -19.35 -6.50 -3.03
N GLU A 106 -18.93 -7.77 -3.10
CA GLU A 106 -19.42 -8.82 -2.21
C GLU A 106 -19.06 -8.57 -0.74
N LEU A 107 -17.86 -8.03 -0.47
CA LEU A 107 -17.46 -7.64 0.88
C LEU A 107 -18.25 -6.41 1.36
N ILE A 108 -18.51 -5.46 0.47
CA ILE A 108 -19.35 -4.28 0.78
C ILE A 108 -20.77 -4.72 1.18
N ASP A 109 -21.36 -5.63 0.42
CA ASP A 109 -22.70 -6.17 0.69
C ASP A 109 -22.72 -6.91 2.04
N ALA A 110 -21.74 -7.79 2.28
CA ALA A 110 -21.61 -8.51 3.55
C ALA A 110 -21.43 -7.56 4.75
N LEU A 111 -20.66 -6.48 4.61
CA LEU A 111 -20.54 -5.45 5.65
C LEU A 111 -21.86 -4.68 5.82
N GLY A 112 -22.62 -4.48 4.75
CA GLY A 112 -23.95 -3.87 4.76
C GLY A 112 -24.95 -4.62 5.63
N GLU A 113 -24.92 -5.97 5.61
CA GLU A 113 -25.74 -6.83 6.49
C GLU A 113 -25.45 -6.59 7.98
N HIS A 114 -24.29 -6.02 8.31
CA HIS A 114 -23.88 -5.67 9.67
C HIS A 114 -24.00 -4.17 9.98
N GLY A 115 -24.78 -3.44 9.17
CA GLY A 115 -25.10 -2.04 9.38
C GLY A 115 -24.04 -1.04 8.90
N TYR A 116 -23.03 -1.48 8.18
CA TYR A 116 -22.06 -0.57 7.58
C TYR A 116 -22.61 -0.04 6.25
N ALA A 117 -22.72 1.27 6.12
CA ALA A 117 -23.17 1.92 4.91
C ALA A 117 -22.05 2.78 4.32
N ARG A 118 -21.98 2.85 2.99
CA ARG A 118 -21.03 3.70 2.28
C ARG A 118 -21.26 5.15 2.67
N ARG A 119 -20.17 5.84 2.99
CA ARG A 119 -20.16 7.27 3.19
C ARG A 119 -19.35 7.90 2.07
N ASP A 120 -20.00 8.76 1.30
CA ASP A 120 -19.32 9.57 0.32
C ASP A 120 -18.65 10.72 1.06
N ASP A 121 -17.34 10.61 1.19
CA ASP A 121 -16.50 11.66 1.76
C ASP A 121 -15.84 12.42 0.62
N ASP A 122 -15.63 13.71 0.85
CA ASP A 122 -14.82 14.51 -0.06
C ASP A 122 -13.38 14.02 -0.16
N ARG A 123 -12.90 13.29 0.86
CA ARG A 123 -11.55 12.73 0.92
C ARG A 123 -11.52 11.24 0.66
N PHE A 124 -10.95 10.84 -0.48
CA PHE A 124 -10.74 9.44 -0.85
C PHE A 124 -9.38 9.22 -1.51
N PHE A 125 -8.96 7.97 -1.62
CA PHE A 125 -7.80 7.57 -2.40
C PHE A 125 -8.27 6.88 -3.68
N ALA A 126 -7.70 7.31 -4.81
CA ALA A 126 -7.87 6.67 -6.10
C ALA A 126 -6.75 5.66 -6.32
N HIS A 127 -7.11 4.50 -6.85
CA HIS A 127 -6.17 3.50 -7.33
C HIS A 127 -6.00 3.68 -8.84
N LEU A 128 -4.77 3.87 -9.26
CA LEU A 128 -4.43 4.05 -10.66
C LEU A 128 -3.59 2.87 -11.14
N ARG A 129 -3.82 2.45 -12.37
CA ARG A 129 -3.12 1.35 -13.04
C ARG A 129 -2.49 1.83 -14.34
N ARG A 130 -1.35 1.22 -14.70
CA ARG A 130 -0.78 1.31 -16.03
C ARG A 130 -0.12 -0.02 -16.42
N PRO A 131 -0.13 -0.41 -17.73
CA PRO A 131 0.75 -1.43 -18.28
C PRO A 131 2.21 -0.98 -18.23
N LEU A 132 3.15 -1.93 -18.09
CA LEU A 132 4.58 -1.65 -18.07
C LEU A 132 5.24 -1.83 -19.44
N ASP A 133 4.53 -2.33 -20.44
CA ASP A 133 4.91 -2.17 -21.82
C ASP A 133 4.83 -0.68 -22.22
N GLY A 134 5.66 -0.24 -23.12
CA GLY A 134 5.65 1.14 -23.60
C GLY A 134 5.98 2.19 -22.51
N LEU A 135 6.79 1.85 -21.49
CA LEU A 135 7.32 2.86 -20.56
C LEU A 135 8.11 3.94 -21.33
N PRO A 136 7.89 5.24 -21.05
CA PRO A 136 8.64 6.31 -21.69
C PRO A 136 10.15 6.12 -21.52
N ALA A 137 10.95 6.61 -22.45
CA ALA A 137 12.40 6.62 -22.28
C ALA A 137 12.81 7.35 -20.98
N ALA A 138 13.94 6.96 -20.40
CA ALA A 138 14.46 7.67 -19.24
C ALA A 138 14.89 9.07 -19.67
N ALA A 139 14.25 10.09 -19.11
CA ALA A 139 14.78 11.44 -19.22
C ALA A 139 16.01 11.59 -18.33
N PRO A 140 17.04 12.35 -18.75
CA PRO A 140 18.15 12.69 -17.88
C PRO A 140 17.65 13.44 -16.63
N LEU A 141 18.35 13.25 -15.52
CA LEU A 141 18.10 14.07 -14.33
C LEU A 141 18.51 15.54 -14.63
N PRO A 142 17.88 16.50 -13.96
CA PRO A 142 18.35 17.89 -14.02
C PRO A 142 19.81 18.00 -13.57
N ASP A 143 20.48 19.05 -13.99
CA ASP A 143 21.90 19.29 -13.68
C ASP A 143 22.21 19.20 -12.19
N GLY A 144 23.25 18.45 -11.87
CA GLY A 144 23.73 18.24 -10.50
C GLY A 144 22.98 17.19 -9.69
N TYR A 145 21.80 16.71 -10.12
CA TYR A 145 21.12 15.60 -9.46
C TYR A 145 21.71 14.26 -9.89
N THR A 146 21.85 13.34 -8.94
CA THR A 146 22.44 12.02 -9.21
C THR A 146 21.65 10.90 -8.56
N TRP A 147 21.74 9.71 -9.15
CA TRP A 147 21.26 8.47 -8.55
C TRP A 147 22.23 8.02 -7.44
N ARG A 148 21.67 7.51 -6.35
CA ARG A 148 22.44 6.89 -5.27
C ARG A 148 21.79 5.57 -4.87
N PRO A 149 22.59 4.59 -4.40
CA PRO A 149 22.03 3.42 -3.73
C PRO A 149 21.18 3.85 -2.53
N PRO A 150 20.02 3.24 -2.31
CA PRO A 150 19.13 3.60 -1.20
C PRO A 150 19.72 3.10 0.13
N ASP A 151 20.20 4.01 0.95
CA ASP A 151 20.51 3.71 2.35
C ASP A 151 19.34 4.08 3.27
N ALA A 152 19.25 3.42 4.43
CA ALA A 152 18.12 3.57 5.32
C ALA A 152 17.98 4.98 5.90
N ALA A 153 19.09 5.66 6.18
CA ALA A 153 19.07 7.01 6.73
C ALA A 153 18.53 8.01 5.70
N ALA A 154 19.05 7.97 4.47
CA ALA A 154 18.59 8.84 3.38
C ALA A 154 17.12 8.58 3.02
N ARG A 155 16.70 7.32 3.00
CA ARG A 155 15.30 6.95 2.73
C ARG A 155 14.35 7.39 3.84
N ALA A 156 14.73 7.25 5.09
CA ALA A 156 13.95 7.77 6.22
C ALA A 156 13.85 9.30 6.19
N ALA A 157 14.96 9.98 5.89
CA ALA A 157 15.00 11.43 5.77
C ALA A 157 14.05 11.94 4.66
N ILE A 158 14.15 11.40 3.44
CA ILE A 158 13.28 11.83 2.34
C ILE A 158 11.82 11.54 2.62
N HIS A 159 11.50 10.38 3.22
CA HIS A 159 10.13 10.05 3.60
C HIS A 159 9.58 11.09 4.59
N SER A 160 10.36 11.39 5.65
CA SER A 160 9.94 12.34 6.68
C SER A 160 9.59 13.71 6.10
N VAL A 161 10.47 14.28 5.26
CA VAL A 161 10.23 15.63 4.71
C VAL A 161 9.18 15.64 3.60
N ALA A 162 9.06 14.57 2.81
CA ALA A 162 8.09 14.49 1.71
C ALA A 162 6.65 14.40 2.22
N PHE A 163 6.43 13.66 3.31
CA PHE A 163 5.11 13.37 3.86
C PHE A 163 4.77 14.15 5.14
N GLY A 164 5.73 14.86 5.71
CA GLY A 164 5.52 15.64 6.94
C GLY A 164 5.32 14.75 8.17
N VAL A 165 5.97 13.59 8.20
CA VAL A 165 5.92 12.61 9.29
C VAL A 165 7.32 12.33 9.82
N THR A 166 7.42 11.62 10.93
CA THR A 166 8.73 11.17 11.43
C THR A 166 8.91 9.68 11.08
N MET A 167 9.90 9.39 10.24
CA MET A 167 10.36 8.03 9.99
C MET A 167 11.80 7.88 10.49
N SER A 168 12.04 6.86 11.31
CA SER A 168 13.39 6.59 11.79
C SER A 168 14.17 5.68 10.81
N GLU A 169 15.48 5.78 10.85
CA GLU A 169 16.35 4.86 10.10
C GLU A 169 16.10 3.40 10.48
N ALA A 170 15.80 3.13 11.75
CA ALA A 170 15.52 1.77 12.23
C ALA A 170 14.25 1.18 11.55
N VAL A 171 13.21 1.99 11.38
CA VAL A 171 11.99 1.61 10.64
C VAL A 171 12.35 1.28 9.19
N TYR A 172 13.12 2.15 8.51
CA TYR A 172 13.48 1.88 7.12
C TYR A 172 14.38 0.65 6.97
N ARG A 173 15.28 0.38 7.90
CA ARG A 173 16.03 -0.89 7.97
C ARG A 173 15.11 -2.10 8.12
N GLY A 174 14.00 -1.95 8.85
CA GLY A 174 12.95 -2.98 8.91
C GLY A 174 12.35 -3.26 7.53
N ILE A 175 11.98 -2.20 6.79
CA ILE A 175 11.47 -2.27 5.42
C ILE A 175 12.46 -3.00 4.50
N GLN A 176 13.74 -2.66 4.56
CA GLN A 176 14.79 -3.30 3.76
C GLN A 176 15.03 -4.78 4.08
N ARG A 177 14.58 -5.25 5.27
CA ARG A 177 14.62 -6.67 5.66
C ARG A 177 13.35 -7.43 5.29
N ALA A 178 12.32 -6.75 4.79
CA ALA A 178 11.09 -7.42 4.39
C ALA A 178 11.40 -8.47 3.30
N PRO A 179 10.82 -9.68 3.38
CA PRO A 179 11.11 -10.74 2.39
C PRO A 179 10.80 -10.36 0.93
N SER A 180 9.88 -9.39 0.73
CA SER A 180 9.52 -8.86 -0.59
C SER A 180 10.34 -7.66 -1.03
N TYR A 181 11.22 -7.12 -0.16
CA TYR A 181 12.07 -6.00 -0.55
C TYR A 181 13.11 -6.42 -1.59
N ARG A 182 13.30 -5.57 -2.59
CA ARG A 182 14.29 -5.72 -3.65
C ARG A 182 15.02 -4.39 -3.81
N PRO A 183 16.35 -4.34 -3.60
CA PRO A 183 17.11 -3.08 -3.70
C PRO A 183 16.98 -2.40 -5.07
N GLU A 184 16.87 -3.18 -6.14
CA GLU A 184 16.69 -2.68 -7.51
C GLU A 184 15.36 -1.95 -7.73
N LEU A 185 14.37 -2.18 -6.87
CA LEU A 185 13.07 -1.50 -6.90
C LEU A 185 13.04 -0.22 -6.06
N ASP A 186 14.08 0.04 -5.29
CA ASP A 186 14.17 1.19 -4.38
C ASP A 186 15.09 2.27 -4.97
N GLN A 187 14.51 3.36 -5.42
CA GLN A 187 15.19 4.41 -6.17
C GLN A 187 15.37 5.66 -5.31
N LEU A 188 16.60 6.19 -5.29
CA LEU A 188 16.93 7.41 -4.57
C LEU A 188 17.67 8.39 -5.49
N ILE A 189 17.20 9.62 -5.52
CA ILE A 189 17.84 10.75 -6.20
C ILE A 189 18.30 11.75 -5.12
N VAL A 190 19.55 12.20 -5.23
CA VAL A 190 20.12 13.23 -4.36
C VAL A 190 20.40 14.51 -5.14
N ALA A 191 20.30 15.63 -4.44
CA ALA A 191 20.57 16.96 -4.95
C ALA A 191 22.10 17.23 -5.06
N PRO A 192 22.53 18.34 -5.68
CA PRO A 192 23.94 18.70 -5.82
C PRO A 192 24.70 18.80 -4.51
N ASP A 193 24.03 19.18 -3.43
CA ASP A 193 24.58 19.27 -2.06
C ASP A 193 24.62 17.92 -1.33
N GLY A 194 24.17 16.82 -1.97
CA GLY A 194 24.12 15.49 -1.40
C GLY A 194 22.86 15.18 -0.59
N THR A 195 21.93 16.14 -0.43
CA THR A 195 20.69 15.90 0.31
C THR A 195 19.71 15.01 -0.48
N PRO A 196 18.93 14.12 0.18
CA PRO A 196 17.90 13.31 -0.49
C PRO A 196 16.80 14.20 -1.09
N ALA A 197 16.61 14.12 -2.40
CA ALA A 197 15.70 14.97 -3.15
C ALA A 197 14.39 14.29 -3.56
N ALA A 198 14.45 13.05 -4.02
CA ALA A 198 13.28 12.28 -4.39
C ALA A 198 13.55 10.77 -4.28
N SER A 199 12.49 10.02 -4.12
CA SER A 199 12.57 8.56 -4.05
C SER A 199 11.30 7.89 -4.52
N ALA A 200 11.41 6.62 -4.95
CA ALA A 200 10.30 5.74 -5.24
C ALA A 200 10.70 4.31 -4.87
N LEU A 201 9.79 3.57 -4.27
CA LEU A 201 9.93 2.14 -4.03
C LEU A 201 8.80 1.41 -4.75
N ALA A 202 9.13 0.36 -5.47
CA ALA A 202 8.15 -0.56 -6.01
C ALA A 202 8.22 -1.90 -5.27
N TRP A 203 7.09 -2.59 -5.25
CA TRP A 203 6.94 -3.95 -4.74
C TRP A 203 6.40 -4.80 -5.87
N VAL A 204 6.95 -5.98 -6.07
CA VAL A 204 6.52 -6.92 -7.11
C VAL A 204 6.03 -8.19 -6.46
N ASP A 205 4.87 -8.66 -6.92
CA ASP A 205 4.34 -9.98 -6.62
C ASP A 205 3.64 -10.53 -7.86
N GLY A 206 4.07 -11.71 -8.32
CA GLY A 206 3.60 -12.23 -9.60
C GLY A 206 3.90 -11.28 -10.77
N ASP A 207 2.87 -10.95 -11.52
CA ASP A 207 2.94 -10.05 -12.69
C ASP A 207 2.49 -8.61 -12.37
N ALA A 208 2.25 -8.29 -11.10
CA ALA A 208 1.82 -6.98 -10.64
C ALA A 208 2.91 -6.28 -9.82
N ALA A 209 3.01 -4.97 -10.00
CA ALA A 209 3.80 -4.10 -9.16
C ALA A 209 2.93 -3.05 -8.47
N VAL A 210 3.36 -2.57 -7.30
CA VAL A 210 2.79 -1.39 -6.65
C VAL A 210 3.89 -0.39 -6.31
N LEU A 211 3.68 0.88 -6.64
CA LEU A 211 4.55 1.98 -6.21
C LEU A 211 4.09 2.48 -4.85
N GLU A 212 4.88 2.23 -3.80
CA GLU A 212 4.64 2.68 -2.43
C GLU A 212 5.93 2.63 -1.61
N PRO A 213 6.45 3.76 -1.09
CA PRO A 213 6.01 5.15 -1.32
C PRO A 213 6.73 5.82 -2.50
N VAL A 214 6.17 6.96 -2.93
CA VAL A 214 6.85 7.90 -3.83
C VAL A 214 6.86 9.28 -3.17
N GLY A 215 8.03 9.85 -2.98
CA GLY A 215 8.20 11.13 -2.30
C GLY A 215 9.19 12.07 -2.97
N THR A 216 8.95 13.38 -2.83
CA THR A 216 9.89 14.43 -3.25
C THR A 216 9.94 15.49 -2.17
N SER A 217 11.16 15.84 -1.74
CA SER A 217 11.37 16.95 -0.80
C SER A 217 10.72 18.23 -1.32
N PRO A 218 10.04 19.00 -0.49
CA PRO A 218 9.37 20.23 -0.90
C PRO A 218 10.26 21.18 -1.72
N GLU A 219 11.53 21.30 -1.36
CA GLU A 219 12.51 22.17 -2.01
C GLU A 219 12.91 21.72 -3.42
N HIS A 220 12.69 20.44 -3.72
CA HIS A 220 13.06 19.82 -5.00
C HIS A 220 11.85 19.47 -5.87
N ARG A 221 10.64 19.90 -5.51
CA ARG A 221 9.41 19.68 -6.30
C ARG A 221 9.45 20.42 -7.63
N ARG A 222 8.59 20.02 -8.56
CA ARG A 222 8.41 20.61 -9.89
C ARG A 222 9.64 20.50 -10.81
N ARG A 223 10.54 19.56 -10.54
CA ARG A 223 11.76 19.26 -11.33
C ARG A 223 11.71 17.90 -12.04
N GLY A 224 10.55 17.22 -12.04
CA GLY A 224 10.39 15.90 -12.68
C GLY A 224 10.97 14.72 -11.90
N LEU A 225 11.54 14.94 -10.71
CA LEU A 225 12.29 13.91 -9.95
C LEU A 225 11.42 12.73 -9.50
N ALA A 226 10.18 12.98 -9.04
CA ALA A 226 9.25 11.89 -8.69
C ALA A 226 8.96 11.00 -9.89
N GLY A 227 8.75 11.62 -11.07
CA GLY A 227 8.54 10.90 -12.32
C GLY A 227 9.75 10.06 -12.71
N ALA A 228 10.96 10.64 -12.61
CA ALA A 228 12.21 9.92 -12.90
C ALA A 228 12.39 8.70 -11.98
N ALA A 229 12.22 8.89 -10.64
CA ALA A 229 12.33 7.81 -9.67
C ALA A 229 11.27 6.72 -9.89
N SER A 230 10.01 7.12 -10.12
CA SER A 230 8.92 6.18 -10.41
C SER A 230 9.20 5.37 -11.68
N LEU A 231 9.63 6.01 -12.77
CA LEU A 231 9.94 5.31 -14.01
C LEU A 231 11.13 4.35 -13.86
N ALA A 232 12.14 4.70 -13.07
CA ALA A 232 13.25 3.80 -12.78
C ALA A 232 12.78 2.56 -12.00
N ALA A 233 11.98 2.74 -10.94
CA ALA A 233 11.39 1.64 -10.19
C ALA A 233 10.47 0.76 -11.06
N LEU A 234 9.66 1.36 -11.93
CA LEU A 234 8.76 0.64 -12.83
C LEU A 234 9.53 -0.17 -13.90
N ARG A 235 10.65 0.33 -14.40
CA ARG A 235 11.50 -0.44 -15.32
C ARG A 235 12.10 -1.64 -14.61
N ALA A 236 12.65 -1.44 -13.42
CA ALA A 236 13.16 -2.54 -12.61
C ALA A 236 12.06 -3.57 -12.30
N ALA A 237 10.84 -3.12 -12.00
CA ALA A 237 9.69 -4.01 -11.78
C ALA A 237 9.34 -4.83 -13.03
N ARG A 238 9.31 -4.20 -14.21
CA ARG A 238 9.12 -4.89 -15.49
C ARG A 238 10.21 -5.92 -15.75
N ASP A 239 11.47 -5.56 -15.50
CA ASP A 239 12.61 -6.44 -15.72
C ASP A 239 12.60 -7.65 -14.76
N LEU A 240 11.88 -7.55 -13.63
CA LEU A 240 11.55 -8.66 -12.71
C LEU A 240 10.29 -9.42 -13.12
N GLY A 241 9.63 -9.07 -14.23
CA GLY A 241 8.49 -9.80 -14.78
C GLY A 241 7.12 -9.17 -14.54
N ALA A 242 7.05 -8.03 -13.84
CA ALA A 242 5.77 -7.32 -13.71
C ALA A 242 5.28 -6.80 -15.06
N ARG A 243 3.99 -6.98 -15.32
CA ARG A 243 3.32 -6.55 -16.56
C ARG A 243 2.54 -5.25 -16.38
N ASP A 244 2.04 -5.06 -15.19
CA ASP A 244 1.24 -3.89 -14.82
C ASP A 244 1.69 -3.33 -13.48
N ALA A 245 1.44 -2.05 -13.27
CA ALA A 245 1.69 -1.40 -11.99
C ALA A 245 0.47 -0.66 -11.48
N ARG A 246 0.36 -0.64 -10.15
CA ARG A 246 -0.60 0.16 -9.39
C ARG A 246 0.12 1.25 -8.62
N VAL A 247 -0.58 2.36 -8.40
CA VAL A 247 -0.21 3.39 -7.42
C VAL A 247 -1.48 3.95 -6.79
N CYS A 248 -1.38 4.34 -5.53
CA CYS A 248 -2.45 5.02 -4.82
C CYS A 248 -2.17 6.52 -4.72
N ALA A 249 -3.16 7.35 -5.00
CA ALA A 249 -3.06 8.79 -4.84
C ALA A 249 -4.33 9.35 -4.23
N ARG A 250 -4.21 10.47 -3.52
CA ARG A 250 -5.38 11.20 -3.09
C ARG A 250 -6.24 11.60 -4.31
N GLY A 251 -7.53 11.26 -4.28
CA GLY A 251 -8.44 11.38 -5.42
C GLY A 251 -9.25 12.66 -5.42
N ASP A 252 -9.41 13.31 -4.26
CA ASP A 252 -10.09 14.60 -4.11
C ASP A 252 -9.19 15.80 -4.48
N ASP A 253 -9.78 16.99 -4.54
CA ASP A 253 -9.07 18.21 -4.93
C ASP A 253 -8.15 18.78 -3.83
N GLY A 254 -8.12 18.16 -2.64
CA GLY A 254 -7.28 18.63 -1.54
C GLY A 254 -5.78 18.42 -1.78
N TYR A 255 -5.38 17.50 -2.67
CA TYR A 255 -3.99 17.32 -3.11
C TYR A 255 -3.91 16.71 -4.52
N PRO A 256 -4.28 17.45 -5.57
CA PRO A 256 -4.37 16.93 -6.94
C PRO A 256 -2.99 16.64 -7.57
N ALA A 257 -1.92 17.18 -7.02
CA ALA A 257 -0.59 17.10 -7.62
C ALA A 257 -0.06 15.67 -7.73
N ALA A 258 -0.35 14.79 -6.76
CA ALA A 258 0.09 13.40 -6.80
C ALA A 258 -0.63 12.65 -7.94
N ARG A 259 -1.96 12.76 -8.03
CA ARG A 259 -2.74 12.14 -9.10
C ARG A 259 -2.29 12.61 -10.48
N ALA A 260 -2.15 13.93 -10.68
CA ALA A 260 -1.68 14.50 -11.94
C ALA A 260 -0.29 14.00 -12.34
N ALA A 261 0.63 13.85 -11.37
CA ALA A 261 1.95 13.30 -11.64
C ALA A 261 1.90 11.85 -12.14
N TYR A 262 1.05 11.01 -11.58
CA TYR A 262 0.89 9.62 -12.04
C TYR A 262 0.13 9.54 -13.37
N GLU A 263 -0.88 10.38 -13.58
CA GLU A 263 -1.58 10.46 -14.88
C GLU A 263 -0.63 10.88 -16.00
N ALA A 264 0.29 11.81 -15.74
CA ALA A 264 1.36 12.19 -16.67
C ALA A 264 2.33 11.04 -16.98
N LEU A 265 2.48 10.08 -16.05
CA LEU A 265 3.23 8.83 -16.29
C LEU A 265 2.40 7.75 -16.99
N GLY A 266 1.18 8.04 -17.42
CA GLY A 266 0.31 7.12 -18.14
C GLY A 266 -0.57 6.22 -17.26
N PHE A 267 -0.58 6.44 -15.95
CA PHE A 267 -1.55 5.76 -15.09
C PHE A 267 -2.98 6.26 -15.33
N ARG A 268 -3.95 5.39 -15.12
CA ARG A 268 -5.38 5.71 -15.21
C ARG A 268 -6.10 5.21 -13.97
N VAL A 269 -7.01 6.02 -13.45
CA VAL A 269 -7.88 5.64 -12.33
C VAL A 269 -8.74 4.45 -12.76
N TYR A 270 -8.82 3.42 -11.92
CA TYR A 270 -9.66 2.25 -12.16
C TYR A 270 -10.56 1.89 -10.96
N ALA A 271 -10.21 2.32 -9.76
CA ALA A 271 -10.97 2.08 -8.54
C ALA A 271 -10.67 3.17 -7.49
N ARG A 272 -11.43 3.20 -6.41
CA ARG A 272 -11.17 4.08 -5.26
C ARG A 272 -11.45 3.38 -3.93
N ASN A 273 -10.82 3.84 -2.87
CA ASN A 273 -11.20 3.42 -1.53
C ASN A 273 -12.62 3.91 -1.22
N ALA A 274 -13.44 3.01 -0.71
CA ALA A 274 -14.75 3.30 -0.15
C ALA A 274 -14.67 3.23 1.38
N ARG A 275 -15.17 4.25 2.04
CA ARG A 275 -15.35 4.26 3.48
C ARG A 275 -16.77 3.83 3.81
N LEU A 276 -16.89 2.80 4.64
CA LEU A 276 -18.17 2.35 5.18
C LEU A 276 -18.23 2.69 6.66
N VAL A 277 -19.38 3.19 7.10
CA VAL A 277 -19.57 3.64 8.47
C VAL A 277 -20.84 3.02 9.04
N ARG A 278 -20.76 2.51 10.24
CA ARG A 278 -21.89 2.05 11.03
C ARG A 278 -22.25 3.11 12.07
N PRO A 279 -23.53 3.44 12.30
CA PRO A 279 -23.95 4.28 13.42
C PRO A 279 -23.42 3.75 14.75
N ALA A 280 -23.14 4.67 15.69
CA ALA A 280 -22.72 4.33 17.04
C ALA A 280 -23.87 3.71 17.83
#